data_601b1098f68f807d1cabde00d10b29a1
#
_entry.id   601b1098f68f807d1cabde00d10b29a1
#
_cell.length_a   1.000
_cell.length_b   1.000
_cell.length_c   1.000
_cell.angle_alpha   90.00
_cell.angle_beta   90.00
_cell.angle_gamma   90.00
#
_symmetry.space_group_name_H-M   'P 1'
#
loop_
_entity.id
_entity.type
_entity.pdbx_description
1 polymer ?
#
loop_
_entity_poly.entity_id
_entity_poly.type
_entity_poly.pdbx_seq_one_letter_code
_entity_poly.pdbx_strand_id
1 'polypeptide(L)'
;FFLKWKKKQIIRERKRRLNYQFRDALNSMSVAVQAGYSVENAVSACVRDLEQLYPKNEDIVAEFRYIETQQRVSVPVEELFLDLGQRCKVEDIENFASVLYTAKRSGGDLGNVIQKVARMLGDKIDVKKEIEATLAAKKSEQMIMSLMPAGIILYLQLASPGFLDILYGNPFGICAMTVCLT
;
A
#
# COMPACT_ATOMS: atom_id res chain seq x y z
N PHE A 1 -20.55 14.76 -9.15
CA PHE A 1 -19.54 14.76 -8.05
C PHE A 1 -19.18 13.33 -7.64
N PHE A 2 -20.15 12.45 -7.48
CA PHE A 2 -19.97 11.04 -7.05
C PHE A 2 -19.14 10.20 -8.03
N LEU A 3 -19.34 10.34 -9.34
CA LEU A 3 -18.57 9.62 -10.36
C LEU A 3 -17.09 10.01 -10.39
N LYS A 4 -16.75 11.28 -10.18
CA LYS A 4 -15.36 11.77 -10.10
C LYS A 4 -14.65 11.24 -8.84
N TRP A 5 -15.38 11.17 -7.73
CA TRP A 5 -14.85 10.64 -6.47
C TRP A 5 -14.58 9.12 -6.56
N LYS A 6 -15.52 8.36 -7.12
CA LYS A 6 -15.40 6.90 -7.34
C LYS A 6 -14.25 6.57 -8.31
N LYS A 7 -14.11 7.35 -9.40
CA LYS A 7 -12.99 7.21 -10.35
C LYS A 7 -11.62 7.45 -9.67
N LYS A 8 -11.54 8.47 -8.81
CA LYS A 8 -10.31 8.79 -8.05
C LYS A 8 -9.95 7.68 -7.05
N GLN A 9 -10.95 7.03 -6.46
CA GLN A 9 -10.76 5.91 -5.54
C GLN A 9 -10.23 4.67 -6.27
N ILE A 10 -10.82 4.30 -7.40
CA ILE A 10 -10.37 3.19 -8.25
C ILE A 10 -8.93 3.39 -8.73
N ILE A 11 -8.59 4.60 -9.17
CA ILE A 11 -7.22 4.93 -9.59
C ILE A 11 -6.22 4.80 -8.44
N ARG A 12 -6.57 5.25 -7.22
CA ARG A 12 -5.70 5.10 -6.05
C ARG A 12 -5.48 3.64 -5.69
N GLU A 13 -6.52 2.83 -5.74
CA GLU A 13 -6.45 1.41 -5.43
C GLU A 13 -5.62 0.65 -6.46
N ARG A 14 -5.78 0.96 -7.75
CA ARG A 14 -4.94 0.42 -8.84
C ARG A 14 -3.46 0.79 -8.64
N LYS A 15 -3.16 2.05 -8.34
CA LYS A 15 -1.79 2.51 -8.07
C LYS A 15 -1.19 1.82 -6.83
N ARG A 16 -1.97 1.67 -5.76
CA ARG A 16 -1.55 0.96 -4.55
C ARG A 16 -1.23 -0.50 -4.86
N ARG A 17 -2.09 -1.20 -5.60
CA ARG A 17 -1.88 -2.57 -6.03
C ARG A 17 -0.62 -2.70 -6.89
N LEU A 18 -0.47 -1.83 -7.88
CA LEU A 18 0.71 -1.80 -8.74
C LEU A 18 2.00 -1.59 -7.94
N ASN A 19 1.98 -0.75 -6.91
CA ASN A 19 3.12 -0.52 -6.05
C ASN A 19 3.54 -1.77 -5.25
N TYR A 20 2.57 -2.53 -4.74
CA TYR A 20 2.85 -3.81 -4.08
C TYR A 20 3.44 -4.84 -5.05
N GLN A 21 2.85 -4.97 -6.23
CA GLN A 21 3.33 -5.88 -7.27
C GLN A 21 4.72 -5.50 -7.78
N PHE A 22 5.00 -4.20 -7.87
CA PHE A 22 6.33 -3.69 -8.25
C PHE A 22 7.40 -4.04 -7.20
N ARG A 23 7.06 -4.01 -5.92
CA ARG A 23 7.97 -4.50 -4.87
C ARG A 23 8.34 -5.96 -5.08
N ASP A 24 7.35 -6.80 -5.38
CA ASP A 24 7.60 -8.22 -5.59
C ASP A 24 8.47 -8.45 -6.85
N ALA A 25 8.25 -7.64 -7.90
CA ALA A 25 9.10 -7.61 -9.07
C ALA A 25 10.56 -7.22 -8.75
N LEU A 26 10.75 -6.16 -7.99
CA LEU A 26 12.10 -5.74 -7.55
C LEU A 26 12.78 -6.76 -6.66
N ASN A 27 12.02 -7.45 -5.81
CA ASN A 27 12.55 -8.50 -4.97
C ASN A 27 13.05 -9.69 -5.82
N SER A 28 12.26 -10.14 -6.80
CA SER A 28 12.68 -11.17 -7.77
C SER A 28 13.94 -10.73 -8.55
N MET A 29 13.97 -9.50 -9.07
CA MET A 29 15.15 -8.96 -9.74
C MET A 29 16.37 -8.91 -8.82
N SER A 30 16.19 -8.51 -7.56
CA SER A 30 17.26 -8.45 -6.56
C SER A 30 17.87 -9.82 -6.32
N VAL A 31 17.05 -10.87 -6.19
CA VAL A 31 17.50 -12.25 -6.01
C VAL A 31 18.27 -12.72 -7.25
N ALA A 32 17.77 -12.44 -8.45
CA ALA A 32 18.45 -12.82 -9.69
C ALA A 32 19.82 -12.13 -9.83
N VAL A 33 19.91 -10.84 -9.51
CA VAL A 33 21.18 -10.10 -9.52
C VAL A 33 22.15 -10.63 -8.47
N GLN A 34 21.67 -10.98 -7.27
CA GLN A 34 22.49 -11.61 -6.24
C GLN A 34 23.04 -12.99 -6.69
N ALA A 35 22.30 -13.71 -7.51
CA ALA A 35 22.74 -14.96 -8.11
C ALA A 35 23.72 -14.76 -9.30
N GLY A 36 24.09 -13.50 -9.59
CA GLY A 36 25.09 -13.17 -10.63
C GLY A 36 24.49 -12.92 -12.03
N TYR A 37 23.17 -12.83 -12.17
CA TYR A 37 22.58 -12.46 -13.44
C TYR A 37 22.84 -10.98 -13.77
N SER A 38 23.02 -10.68 -15.06
CA SER A 38 22.97 -9.29 -15.54
C SER A 38 21.57 -8.70 -15.29
N VAL A 39 21.46 -7.38 -15.26
CA VAL A 39 20.16 -6.70 -15.01
C VAL A 39 19.14 -7.09 -16.08
N GLU A 40 19.59 -7.22 -17.32
CA GLU A 40 18.76 -7.65 -18.47
C GLU A 40 18.20 -9.07 -18.25
N ASN A 41 19.06 -10.00 -17.83
CA ASN A 41 18.65 -11.37 -17.52
C ASN A 41 17.77 -11.45 -16.24
N ALA A 42 18.00 -10.54 -15.29
CA ALA A 42 17.18 -10.43 -14.09
C ALA A 42 15.75 -9.99 -14.43
N VAL A 43 15.55 -9.10 -15.42
CA VAL A 43 14.22 -8.75 -15.92
C VAL A 43 13.50 -9.98 -16.49
N SER A 44 14.18 -10.78 -17.33
CA SER A 44 13.58 -12.00 -17.89
C SER A 44 13.25 -13.06 -16.83
N ALA A 45 14.08 -13.17 -15.78
CA ALA A 45 13.78 -14.02 -14.64
C ALA A 45 12.54 -13.51 -13.88
N CYS A 46 12.50 -12.21 -13.63
CA CYS A 46 11.39 -11.55 -12.96
C CYS A 46 10.05 -11.74 -13.70
N VAL A 47 10.04 -11.65 -15.03
CA VAL A 47 8.82 -11.91 -15.84
C VAL A 47 8.28 -13.30 -15.56
N ARG A 48 9.14 -14.32 -15.53
CA ARG A 48 8.71 -15.71 -15.24
C ARG A 48 8.13 -15.86 -13.82
N ASP A 49 8.75 -15.22 -12.85
CA ASP A 49 8.27 -15.24 -11.47
C ASP A 49 6.94 -14.51 -11.32
N LEU A 50 6.80 -13.35 -11.94
CA LEU A 50 5.55 -12.58 -11.94
C LEU A 50 4.39 -13.34 -12.60
N GLU A 51 4.66 -14.10 -13.67
CA GLU A 51 3.65 -14.93 -14.34
C GLU A 51 3.17 -16.11 -13.49
N GLN A 52 3.97 -16.55 -12.51
CA GLN A 52 3.58 -17.57 -11.55
C GLN A 52 2.82 -16.95 -10.36
N LEU A 53 3.17 -15.75 -9.95
CA LEU A 53 2.57 -15.05 -8.81
C LEU A 53 1.24 -14.37 -9.14
N TYR A 54 1.09 -13.89 -10.38
CA TYR A 54 -0.03 -13.05 -10.80
C TYR A 54 -0.69 -13.56 -12.08
N PRO A 55 -2.00 -13.30 -12.26
CA PRO A 55 -2.69 -13.56 -13.53
C PRO A 55 -2.02 -12.80 -14.69
N LYS A 56 -2.01 -13.42 -15.87
CA LYS A 56 -1.35 -12.85 -17.08
C LYS A 56 -1.89 -11.49 -17.54
N ASN A 57 -3.09 -11.14 -17.10
CA ASN A 57 -3.76 -9.86 -17.41
C ASN A 57 -3.51 -8.77 -16.37
N GLU A 58 -2.68 -9.02 -15.35
CA GLU A 58 -2.31 -7.99 -14.39
C GLU A 58 -1.37 -6.95 -15.02
N ASP A 59 -1.54 -5.69 -14.59
CA ASP A 59 -0.80 -4.55 -15.12
C ASP A 59 0.72 -4.76 -15.02
N ILE A 60 1.21 -5.25 -13.89
CA ILE A 60 2.65 -5.45 -13.67
C ILE A 60 3.26 -6.49 -14.62
N VAL A 61 2.54 -7.59 -14.87
CA VAL A 61 3.00 -8.65 -15.78
C VAL A 61 3.09 -8.11 -17.22
N ALA A 62 2.09 -7.34 -17.64
CA ALA A 62 2.07 -6.73 -18.96
C ALA A 62 3.23 -5.74 -19.15
N GLU A 63 3.50 -4.91 -18.13
CA GLU A 63 4.57 -3.91 -18.17
C GLU A 63 5.96 -4.56 -18.19
N PHE A 64 6.22 -5.57 -17.37
CA PHE A 64 7.51 -6.27 -17.36
C PHE A 64 7.72 -7.09 -18.61
N ARG A 65 6.69 -7.67 -19.20
CA ARG A 65 6.74 -8.31 -20.51
C ARG A 65 7.06 -7.32 -21.63
N TYR A 66 6.49 -6.13 -21.56
CA TYR A 66 6.82 -5.04 -22.48
C TYR A 66 8.31 -4.67 -22.35
N ILE A 67 8.82 -4.49 -21.14
CA ILE A 67 10.24 -4.21 -20.90
C ILE A 67 11.12 -5.33 -21.47
N GLU A 68 10.83 -6.59 -21.18
CA GLU A 68 11.59 -7.74 -21.73
C GLU A 68 11.60 -7.73 -23.27
N THR A 69 10.47 -7.45 -23.90
CA THR A 69 10.36 -7.41 -25.37
C THR A 69 11.18 -6.27 -25.94
N GLN A 70 11.17 -5.09 -25.34
CA GLN A 70 11.94 -3.93 -25.78
C GLN A 70 13.45 -4.13 -25.57
N GLN A 71 13.86 -4.82 -24.53
CA GLN A 71 15.26 -5.21 -24.35
C GLN A 71 15.79 -6.09 -25.49
N ARG A 72 14.96 -6.98 -26.03
CA ARG A 72 15.34 -7.83 -27.18
C ARG A 72 15.66 -7.03 -28.45
N VAL A 73 15.12 -5.82 -28.56
CA VAL A 73 15.45 -4.87 -29.64
C VAL A 73 16.48 -3.82 -29.23
N SER A 74 17.25 -4.14 -28.17
CA SER A 74 18.41 -3.37 -27.69
C SER A 74 18.08 -2.00 -27.10
N VAL A 75 16.86 -1.79 -26.59
CA VAL A 75 16.55 -0.58 -25.82
C VAL A 75 17.17 -0.71 -24.43
N PRO A 76 17.90 0.31 -23.93
CA PRO A 76 18.52 0.28 -22.61
C PRO A 76 17.51 0.11 -21.48
N VAL A 77 17.82 -0.76 -20.53
CA VAL A 77 16.88 -1.11 -19.42
C VAL A 77 16.52 0.11 -18.56
N GLU A 78 17.45 1.02 -18.35
CA GLU A 78 17.25 2.24 -17.60
C GLU A 78 16.24 3.19 -18.25
N GLU A 79 16.20 3.25 -19.58
CA GLU A 79 15.22 4.04 -20.33
C GLU A 79 13.82 3.42 -20.26
N LEU A 80 13.75 2.09 -20.29
CA LEU A 80 12.49 1.36 -20.18
C LEU A 80 11.85 1.53 -18.81
N PHE A 81 12.64 1.51 -17.73
CA PHE A 81 12.13 1.79 -16.40
C PHE A 81 11.73 3.26 -16.23
N LEU A 82 12.44 4.20 -16.89
CA LEU A 82 12.07 5.61 -16.88
C LEU A 82 10.71 5.83 -17.54
N ASP A 83 10.49 5.21 -18.70
CA ASP A 83 9.19 5.22 -19.40
C ASP A 83 8.07 4.60 -18.52
N LEU A 84 8.35 3.47 -17.88
CA LEU A 84 7.43 2.84 -16.93
C LEU A 84 7.03 3.79 -15.82
N GLY A 85 7.98 4.47 -15.18
CA GLY A 85 7.73 5.45 -14.13
C GLY A 85 6.80 6.56 -14.60
N GLN A 86 7.10 7.17 -15.74
CA GLN A 86 6.30 8.25 -16.32
C GLN A 86 4.86 7.84 -16.65
N ARG A 87 4.65 6.61 -17.13
CA ARG A 87 3.32 6.08 -17.48
C ARG A 87 2.49 5.71 -16.26
N CYS A 88 3.08 5.04 -15.29
CA CYS A 88 2.38 4.54 -14.10
C CYS A 88 2.03 5.65 -13.11
N LYS A 89 2.85 6.70 -13.03
CA LYS A 89 2.70 7.82 -12.07
C LYS A 89 2.54 7.31 -10.63
N VAL A 90 3.39 6.35 -10.26
CA VAL A 90 3.54 5.79 -8.91
C VAL A 90 4.89 6.25 -8.40
N GLU A 91 4.89 6.98 -7.30
CA GLU A 91 6.08 7.64 -6.74
C GLU A 91 7.27 6.71 -6.55
N ASP A 92 7.04 5.50 -6.01
CA ASP A 92 8.11 4.55 -5.76
C ASP A 92 8.72 4.01 -7.08
N ILE A 93 7.91 3.85 -8.14
CA ILE A 93 8.38 3.45 -9.48
C ILE A 93 9.16 4.59 -10.15
N GLU A 94 8.67 5.82 -10.05
CA GLU A 94 9.34 7.01 -10.58
C GLU A 94 10.71 7.22 -9.91
N ASN A 95 10.77 7.10 -8.59
CA ASN A 95 12.00 7.23 -7.81
C ASN A 95 13.00 6.12 -8.19
N PHE A 96 12.57 4.87 -8.28
CA PHE A 96 13.42 3.76 -8.73
C PHE A 96 14.00 4.01 -10.11
N ALA A 97 13.15 4.38 -11.07
CA ALA A 97 13.55 4.65 -12.45
C ALA A 97 14.59 5.77 -12.55
N SER A 98 14.38 6.86 -11.79
CA SER A 98 15.30 8.00 -11.75
C SER A 98 16.66 7.62 -11.16
N VAL A 99 16.67 6.84 -10.08
CA VAL A 99 17.89 6.36 -9.43
C VAL A 99 18.65 5.41 -10.36
N LEU A 100 17.94 4.48 -11.01
CA LEU A 100 18.54 3.52 -11.94
C LEU A 100 19.17 4.24 -13.13
N TYR A 101 18.46 5.18 -13.74
CA TYR A 101 18.94 6.00 -14.85
C TYR A 101 20.20 6.81 -14.47
N THR A 102 20.16 7.46 -13.30
CA THR A 102 21.30 8.25 -12.80
C THR A 102 22.50 7.37 -12.51
N ALA A 103 22.30 6.21 -11.89
CA ALA A 103 23.36 5.26 -11.60
C ALA A 103 24.07 4.77 -12.87
N LYS A 104 23.30 4.45 -13.91
CA LYS A 104 23.89 4.05 -15.20
C LYS A 104 24.76 5.14 -15.80
N ARG A 105 24.29 6.38 -15.80
CA ARG A 105 25.05 7.52 -16.34
C ARG A 105 26.32 7.85 -15.56
N SER A 106 26.34 7.59 -14.26
CA SER A 106 27.51 7.78 -13.41
C SER A 106 28.47 6.57 -13.41
N GLY A 107 28.19 5.53 -14.19
CA GLY A 107 29.01 4.32 -14.21
C GLY A 107 28.83 3.44 -12.98
N GLY A 108 27.73 3.64 -12.23
CA GLY A 108 27.41 2.88 -11.03
C GLY A 108 26.93 1.46 -11.33
N ASP A 109 27.03 0.61 -10.29
CA ASP A 109 26.54 -0.75 -10.34
C ASP A 109 25.00 -0.79 -10.19
N LEU A 110 24.31 -1.07 -11.29
CA LEU A 110 22.85 -1.17 -11.33
C LEU A 110 22.32 -2.30 -10.42
N GLY A 111 23.09 -3.37 -10.27
CA GLY A 111 22.73 -4.49 -9.40
C GLY A 111 22.60 -4.06 -7.95
N ASN A 112 23.57 -3.31 -7.47
CA ASN A 112 23.55 -2.74 -6.11
C ASN A 112 22.38 -1.76 -5.91
N VAL A 113 22.04 -0.98 -6.94
CA VAL A 113 20.88 -0.08 -6.89
C VAL A 113 19.59 -0.86 -6.73
N ILE A 114 19.38 -1.90 -7.54
CA ILE A 114 18.19 -2.76 -7.47
C ILE A 114 18.05 -3.37 -6.08
N GLN A 115 19.14 -3.95 -5.54
CA GLN A 115 19.14 -4.56 -4.21
C GLN A 115 18.82 -3.55 -3.09
N LYS A 116 19.39 -2.36 -3.17
CA LYS A 116 19.17 -1.32 -2.17
C LYS A 116 17.72 -0.82 -2.18
N VAL A 117 17.18 -0.57 -3.37
CA VAL A 117 15.79 -0.11 -3.51
C VAL A 117 14.80 -1.21 -3.14
N ALA A 118 15.05 -2.46 -3.54
CA ALA A 118 14.21 -3.60 -3.15
C ALA A 118 14.08 -3.71 -1.61
N ARG A 119 15.20 -3.59 -0.89
CA ARG A 119 15.20 -3.58 0.59
C ARG A 119 14.41 -2.39 1.15
N MET A 120 14.69 -1.18 0.68
CA MET A 120 13.98 0.03 1.17
C MET A 120 12.46 -0.03 0.92
N LEU A 121 12.02 -0.57 -0.22
CA LEU A 121 10.59 -0.76 -0.48
C LEU A 121 9.99 -1.84 0.40
N GLY A 122 10.73 -2.91 0.69
CA GLY A 122 10.33 -3.94 1.64
C GLY A 122 10.04 -3.34 3.01
N ASP A 123 11.02 -2.68 3.60
CA ASP A 123 10.94 -2.06 4.93
C ASP A 123 9.79 -1.03 5.00
N LYS A 124 9.63 -0.18 3.98
CA LYS A 124 8.56 0.82 3.91
C LYS A 124 7.17 0.18 3.95
N ILE A 125 6.99 -0.95 3.29
CA ILE A 125 5.68 -1.63 3.25
C ILE A 125 5.41 -2.39 4.54
N ASP A 126 6.42 -3.01 5.14
CA ASP A 126 6.26 -3.76 6.38
C ASP A 126 5.91 -2.83 7.55
N VAL A 127 6.58 -1.69 7.67
CA VAL A 127 6.24 -0.63 8.64
C VAL A 127 4.80 -0.13 8.42
N LYS A 128 4.39 0.05 7.16
CA LYS A 128 3.03 0.51 6.86
C LYS A 128 1.96 -0.52 7.25
N LYS A 129 2.21 -1.81 7.03
CA LYS A 129 1.32 -2.89 7.48
C LYS A 129 1.21 -2.95 9.01
N GLU A 130 2.33 -2.78 9.71
CA GLU A 130 2.36 -2.75 11.17
C GLU A 130 1.53 -1.59 11.74
N ILE A 131 1.66 -0.41 11.14
CA ILE A 131 0.85 0.76 11.49
C ILE A 131 -0.64 0.49 11.22
N GLU A 132 -1.00 -0.04 10.06
CA GLU A 132 -2.39 -0.37 9.70
C GLU A 132 -2.98 -1.42 10.68
N ALA A 133 -2.21 -2.44 11.06
CA ALA A 133 -2.62 -3.45 12.03
C ALA A 133 -2.83 -2.84 13.43
N THR A 134 -1.93 -1.97 13.88
CA THR A 134 -2.03 -1.30 15.18
C THR A 134 -3.23 -0.34 15.22
N LEU A 135 -3.49 0.38 14.13
CA LEU A 135 -4.66 1.27 14.02
C LEU A 135 -5.98 0.49 13.96
N ALA A 136 -6.00 -0.68 13.32
CA ALA A 136 -7.19 -1.54 13.29
C ALA A 136 -7.53 -2.07 14.69
N ALA A 137 -6.52 -2.46 15.48
CA ALA A 137 -6.70 -2.88 16.87
C ALA A 137 -7.29 -1.74 17.75
N LYS A 138 -6.75 -0.52 17.63
CA LYS A 138 -7.27 0.66 18.35
C LYS A 138 -8.68 1.04 17.94
N LYS A 139 -9.04 0.87 16.67
CA LYS A 139 -10.40 1.18 16.19
C LYS A 139 -11.46 0.22 16.76
N SER A 140 -11.13 -1.05 16.94
CA SER A 140 -12.02 -2.00 17.60
C SER A 140 -12.18 -1.70 19.08
N GLU A 141 -11.12 -1.27 19.76
CA GLU A 141 -11.13 -0.86 21.16
C GLU A 141 -12.02 0.39 21.38
N GLN A 142 -11.91 1.39 20.52
CA GLN A 142 -12.79 2.56 20.52
C GLN A 142 -14.27 2.20 20.31
N MET A 143 -14.56 1.24 19.42
CA MET A 143 -15.93 0.80 19.17
C MET A 143 -16.55 0.13 20.40
N ILE A 144 -15.77 -0.70 21.10
CA ILE A 144 -16.20 -1.34 22.36
C ILE A 144 -16.41 -0.31 23.45
N MET A 145 -15.48 0.64 23.62
CA MET A 145 -15.61 1.72 24.60
C MET A 145 -16.84 2.63 24.36
N SER A 146 -17.15 2.89 23.09
CA SER A 146 -18.33 3.70 22.71
C SER A 146 -19.64 2.93 22.86
N LEU A 147 -19.63 1.61 22.73
CA LEU A 147 -20.85 0.79 22.89
C LEU A 147 -21.22 0.48 24.34
N MET A 148 -20.22 0.47 25.24
CA MET A 148 -20.45 0.19 26.69
C MET A 148 -21.43 1.15 27.34
N PRO A 149 -21.31 2.49 27.24
CA PRO A 149 -22.26 3.40 27.88
C PRO A 149 -23.69 3.23 27.36
N ALA A 150 -23.82 2.99 26.02
CA ALA A 150 -25.14 2.75 25.42
C ALA A 150 -25.78 1.46 25.93
N GLY A 151 -25.00 0.40 26.13
CA GLY A 151 -25.46 -0.85 26.75
C GLY A 151 -25.89 -0.70 28.18
N ILE A 152 -25.18 0.09 28.99
CA ILE A 152 -25.51 0.35 30.37
C ILE A 152 -26.82 1.16 30.50
N ILE A 153 -26.99 2.17 29.63
CA ILE A 153 -28.24 2.97 29.61
C ILE A 153 -29.43 2.08 29.22
N LEU A 154 -29.27 1.23 28.19
CA LEU A 154 -30.32 0.31 27.77
C LEU A 154 -30.66 -0.70 28.87
N TYR A 155 -29.66 -1.24 29.57
CA TYR A 155 -29.87 -2.15 30.72
C TYR A 155 -30.62 -1.48 31.88
N LEU A 156 -30.25 -0.25 32.20
CA LEU A 156 -30.93 0.52 33.27
C LEU A 156 -32.38 0.86 32.91
N GLN A 157 -32.68 1.13 31.64
CA GLN A 157 -34.05 1.34 31.17
C GLN A 157 -34.93 0.09 31.31
N LEU A 158 -34.36 -1.09 31.02
CA LEU A 158 -35.08 -2.37 31.09
C LEU A 158 -35.23 -2.89 32.55
N ALA A 159 -34.19 -2.69 33.37
CA ALA A 159 -34.13 -3.24 34.73
C ALA A 159 -34.84 -2.37 35.78
N SER A 160 -34.97 -1.07 35.56
CA SER A 160 -35.58 -0.13 36.49
C SER A 160 -36.27 1.02 35.75
N PRO A 161 -37.49 0.79 35.24
CA PRO A 161 -38.32 1.84 34.67
C PRO A 161 -38.67 2.85 35.78
N GLY A 162 -38.11 4.05 35.72
CA GLY A 162 -38.28 5.12 36.69
C GLY A 162 -36.97 5.67 37.29
N PHE A 163 -35.86 4.96 37.18
CA PHE A 163 -34.57 5.46 37.67
C PHE A 163 -34.02 6.60 36.79
N LEU A 164 -34.32 6.58 35.50
CA LEU A 164 -33.94 7.61 34.56
C LEU A 164 -34.85 8.84 34.58
N ASP A 165 -36.09 8.71 35.01
CA ASP A 165 -37.01 9.87 35.15
C ASP A 165 -36.52 10.88 36.19
N ILE A 166 -35.84 10.41 37.21
CA ILE A 166 -35.22 11.27 38.24
C ILE A 166 -33.99 12.00 37.66
N LEU A 167 -33.30 11.38 36.71
CA LEU A 167 -32.10 11.95 36.07
C LEU A 167 -32.46 12.94 34.96
N TYR A 168 -33.52 12.68 34.19
CA TYR A 168 -34.02 13.58 33.14
C TYR A 168 -34.82 14.75 33.66
N GLY A 169 -35.43 14.65 34.88
CA GLY A 169 -36.17 15.72 35.52
C GLY A 169 -35.32 16.76 36.25
N ASN A 170 -34.00 16.57 36.32
CA ASN A 170 -33.13 17.47 37.08
C ASN A 170 -32.06 18.08 36.14
N PRO A 171 -31.88 19.43 36.11
CA PRO A 171 -30.88 20.08 35.23
C PRO A 171 -29.42 19.60 35.47
N PHE A 172 -29.14 19.10 36.69
CA PHE A 172 -27.85 18.49 37.01
C PHE A 172 -27.61 17.16 36.30
N GLY A 173 -28.64 16.36 36.05
CA GLY A 173 -28.53 15.09 35.33
C GLY A 173 -28.23 15.27 33.83
N ILE A 174 -28.81 16.31 33.22
CA ILE A 174 -28.55 16.65 31.82
C ILE A 174 -27.11 17.14 31.63
N CYS A 175 -26.60 17.92 32.59
CA CYS A 175 -25.20 18.40 32.57
C CYS A 175 -24.19 17.26 32.76
N ALA A 176 -24.44 16.30 33.64
CA ALA A 176 -23.59 15.13 33.85
C ALA A 176 -23.58 14.22 32.65
N MET A 177 -24.72 14.06 31.96
CA MET A 177 -24.83 13.21 30.75
C MET A 177 -24.12 13.82 29.53
N THR A 178 -24.16 15.15 29.37
CA THR A 178 -23.42 15.86 28.33
C THR A 178 -21.90 15.80 28.55
N VAL A 179 -21.44 15.85 29.77
CA VAL A 179 -20.00 15.72 30.11
C VAL A 179 -19.49 14.29 29.91
N CYS A 180 -20.32 13.26 30.17
CA CYS A 180 -19.94 11.86 29.90
C CYS A 180 -19.93 11.48 28.41
N LEU A 181 -20.61 12.25 27.55
CA LEU A 181 -20.69 11.98 26.09
C LEU A 181 -19.63 12.73 25.27
N THR A 182 -18.87 13.64 25.91
CA THR A 182 -17.75 14.39 25.29
C THR A 182 -16.41 13.76 25.60
#